data_24d83e1211350c577039fc7441187698
#
_entry.id   24d83e1211350c577039fc7441187698
#
_cell.length_a   1.000
_cell.length_b   1.000
_cell.length_c   1.000
_cell.angle_alpha   90.00
_cell.angle_beta   90.00
_cell.angle_gamma   90.00
#
_symmetry.space_group_name_H-M   'P 1'
#
loop_
_entity.id
_entity.type
_entity.pdbx_description
1 polymer ?
#
loop_
_entity_poly.entity_id
_entity_poly.type
_entity_poly.pdbx_seq_one_letter_code
_entity_poly.pdbx_strand_id
1 'polypeptide(L)'
;HWDDRFFFPEWDNELMSKPLEQQERMQQMGLRREVLLLIDDVILGSQAEDQLAHMCMRGRHFNISVMMAAVSYTSISKRSRRSLDFLLVFSCPCREIARFSPGSTPRTTIQLTGC
;
A
#
# COMPACT_ATOMS: atom_id res chain seq x y z
N HIS A 1 -12.54 -5.03 -18.35
CA HIS A 1 -13.24 -3.75 -18.16
C HIS A 1 -13.56 -3.55 -16.68
N TRP A 2 -12.96 -2.53 -16.08
CA TRP A 2 -13.17 -2.22 -14.67
C TRP A 2 -14.40 -1.34 -14.52
N ASP A 3 -15.14 -1.53 -13.44
CA ASP A 3 -16.32 -0.72 -13.14
C ASP A 3 -15.87 0.60 -12.50
N ASP A 4 -16.34 1.74 -13.03
CA ASP A 4 -15.98 3.09 -12.56
C ASP A 4 -16.29 3.33 -11.07
N ARG A 5 -17.18 2.53 -10.49
CA ARG A 5 -17.48 2.55 -9.05
C ARG A 5 -16.30 2.19 -8.16
N PHE A 6 -15.26 1.57 -8.72
CA PHE A 6 -14.04 1.19 -8.01
C PHE A 6 -12.88 2.15 -8.25
N PHE A 7 -13.09 3.23 -8.97
CA PHE A 7 -12.09 4.27 -9.21
C PHE A 7 -12.41 5.51 -8.38
N PHE A 8 -11.43 5.94 -7.60
CA PHE A 8 -11.55 7.10 -6.73
C PHE A 8 -10.44 8.09 -7.10
N PRO A 9 -10.77 9.33 -7.48
CA PRO A 9 -9.77 10.31 -7.92
C PRO A 9 -8.94 10.85 -6.76
N GLU A 10 -9.45 10.77 -5.54
CA GLU A 10 -8.81 11.28 -4.34
C GLU A 10 -8.94 10.29 -3.18
N TRP A 11 -8.06 10.44 -2.21
CA TRP A 11 -8.15 9.67 -0.97
C TRP A 11 -9.29 10.21 -0.10
N ASP A 12 -10.23 9.36 0.22
CA ASP A 12 -11.32 9.65 1.15
C ASP A 12 -11.19 8.74 2.37
N ASN A 13 -10.97 9.34 3.54
CA ASN A 13 -10.75 8.60 4.78
C ASN A 13 -11.98 7.77 5.18
N GLU A 14 -13.18 8.27 4.94
CA GLU A 14 -14.42 7.54 5.26
C GLU A 14 -14.61 6.36 4.32
N LEU A 15 -14.37 6.58 3.03
CA LEU A 15 -14.48 5.53 2.04
C LEU A 15 -13.44 4.43 2.24
N MET A 16 -12.21 4.79 2.63
CA MET A 16 -11.10 3.85 2.82
C MET A 16 -11.21 3.02 4.10
N SER A 17 -12.09 3.38 5.04
CA SER A 17 -12.38 2.51 6.20
C SER A 17 -13.29 1.32 5.84
N LYS A 18 -14.15 1.49 4.84
CA LYS A 18 -15.16 0.51 4.44
C LYS A 18 -14.61 -0.85 4.00
N PRO A 19 -13.54 -0.95 3.20
CA PRO A 19 -12.99 -2.25 2.80
C PRO A 19 -12.59 -3.12 3.98
N LEU A 20 -11.97 -2.54 4.99
CA LEU A 20 -11.55 -3.28 6.19
C LEU A 20 -12.77 -3.79 6.98
N GLU A 21 -13.75 -2.93 7.20
CA GLU A 21 -15.00 -3.29 7.90
C GLU A 21 -15.80 -4.36 7.15
N GLN A 22 -15.88 -4.24 5.83
CA GLN A 22 -16.58 -5.23 4.99
C GLN A 22 -15.89 -6.59 5.05
N GLN A 23 -14.57 -6.62 4.95
CA GLN A 23 -13.81 -7.86 5.00
C GLN A 23 -13.90 -8.52 6.38
N GLU A 24 -13.89 -7.74 7.44
CA GLU A 24 -14.10 -8.25 8.80
C GLU A 24 -15.47 -8.92 8.95
N ARG A 25 -16.54 -8.28 8.46
CA ARG A 25 -17.89 -8.85 8.44
C ARG A 25 -17.97 -10.11 7.60
N MET A 26 -17.36 -10.12 6.42
CA MET A 26 -17.35 -11.30 5.55
C MET A 26 -16.64 -12.47 6.21
N GLN A 27 -15.52 -12.22 6.86
CA GLN A 27 -14.78 -13.24 7.59
C GLN A 27 -15.59 -13.83 8.74
N GLN A 28 -16.34 -13.00 9.48
CA GLN A 28 -17.25 -13.45 10.53
C GLN A 28 -18.37 -14.35 9.97
N MET A 29 -18.81 -14.10 8.74
CA MET A 29 -19.80 -14.95 8.05
C MET A 29 -19.18 -16.19 7.36
N GLY A 30 -17.88 -16.43 7.51
CA GLY A 30 -17.20 -17.55 6.89
C GLY A 30 -16.95 -17.38 5.37
N LEU A 31 -17.16 -16.18 4.83
CA LEU A 31 -16.93 -15.88 3.43
C LEU A 31 -15.48 -15.43 3.22
N ARG A 32 -14.78 -16.09 2.29
CA ARG A 32 -13.42 -15.68 1.88
C ARG A 32 -13.51 -14.92 0.57
N ARG A 33 -13.24 -13.65 0.62
CA ARG A 33 -13.04 -12.78 -0.56
C ARG A 33 -11.72 -12.04 -0.42
N GLU A 34 -11.07 -11.81 -1.55
CA GLU A 34 -9.83 -11.08 -1.62
C GLU A 34 -10.11 -9.68 -2.18
N VAL A 35 -9.46 -8.68 -1.63
CA VAL A 35 -9.52 -7.29 -2.09
C VAL A 35 -8.12 -6.82 -2.41
N LEU A 36 -7.94 -6.21 -3.57
CA LEU A 36 -6.72 -5.53 -3.97
C LEU A 36 -6.97 -4.03 -3.99
N LEU A 37 -6.23 -3.30 -3.16
CA LEU A 37 -6.21 -1.85 -3.16
C LEU A 37 -5.00 -1.38 -3.99
N LEU A 38 -5.28 -0.68 -5.08
CA LEU A 38 -4.27 -0.07 -5.94
C LEU A 38 -4.22 1.43 -5.66
N ILE A 39 -3.04 1.94 -5.30
CA ILE A 39 -2.81 3.35 -5.03
C ILE A 39 -1.74 3.84 -6.00
N ASP A 40 -2.11 4.80 -6.84
CA ASP A 40 -1.22 5.33 -7.86
C ASP A 40 -0.97 6.84 -7.61
N ASP A 41 0.27 7.18 -7.34
CA ASP A 41 0.79 8.55 -7.23
C ASP A 41 -0.08 9.53 -6.41
N VAL A 42 -0.61 9.06 -5.29
CA VAL A 42 -1.46 9.88 -4.42
C VAL A 42 -0.61 10.57 -3.35
N ILE A 43 -0.75 11.88 -3.23
CA ILE A 43 -0.18 12.65 -2.13
C ILE A 43 -1.12 12.53 -0.94
N LEU A 44 -0.67 11.86 0.10
CA LEU A 44 -1.45 11.63 1.31
C LEU A 44 -1.12 12.65 2.39
N GLY A 45 -2.14 13.18 3.04
CA GLY A 45 -1.99 13.91 4.30
C GLY A 45 -1.71 12.96 5.47
N SER A 46 -1.30 13.48 6.61
CA SER A 46 -0.88 12.70 7.78
C SER A 46 -1.93 11.67 8.24
N GLN A 47 -3.20 12.06 8.24
CA GLN A 47 -4.31 11.16 8.62
C GLN A 47 -4.50 10.02 7.62
N ALA A 48 -4.40 10.31 6.33
CA ALA A 48 -4.48 9.31 5.25
C ALA A 48 -3.30 8.34 5.29
N GLU A 49 -2.11 8.83 5.61
CA GLU A 49 -0.91 7.99 5.79
C GLU A 49 -1.05 7.03 6.98
N ASP A 50 -1.60 7.49 8.09
CA ASP A 50 -1.86 6.64 9.25
C ASP A 50 -2.88 5.56 8.94
N GLN A 51 -3.93 5.91 8.21
CA GLN A 51 -4.96 4.98 7.76
C GLN A 51 -4.38 3.93 6.79
N LEU A 52 -3.57 4.37 5.83
CA LEU A 52 -2.89 3.49 4.90
C LEU A 52 -1.93 2.54 5.63
N ALA A 53 -1.13 3.05 6.56
CA ALA A 53 -0.24 2.23 7.35
C ALA A 53 -1.00 1.18 8.17
N HIS A 54 -2.15 1.55 8.72
CA HIS A 54 -3.03 0.62 9.43
C HIS A 54 -3.57 -0.47 8.49
N MET A 55 -3.98 -0.11 7.28
CA MET A 55 -4.38 -1.07 6.25
C MET A 55 -3.25 -2.02 5.85
N CYS A 56 -2.05 -1.51 5.63
CA CYS A 56 -0.89 -2.34 5.30
C CYS A 56 -0.55 -3.34 6.42
N MET A 57 -0.70 -2.95 7.68
CA MET A 57 -0.41 -3.83 8.82
C MET A 57 -1.50 -4.88 9.06
N ARG A 58 -2.77 -4.48 8.99
CA ARG A 58 -3.92 -5.34 9.33
C ARG A 58 -4.58 -6.01 8.14
N GLY A 59 -4.47 -5.43 6.95
CA GLY A 59 -5.16 -5.92 5.75
C GLY A 59 -4.89 -7.39 5.45
N ARG A 60 -3.67 -7.84 5.69
CA ARG A 60 -3.29 -9.27 5.49
C ARG A 60 -4.16 -10.25 6.29
N HIS A 61 -4.66 -9.85 7.45
CA HIS A 61 -5.53 -10.69 8.28
C HIS A 61 -6.95 -10.78 7.72
N PHE A 62 -7.31 -9.84 6.86
CA PHE A 62 -8.65 -9.72 6.26
C PHE A 62 -8.64 -9.92 4.74
N ASN A 63 -7.60 -10.54 4.19
CA ASN A 63 -7.42 -10.79 2.75
C ASN A 63 -7.44 -9.50 1.91
N ILE A 64 -6.87 -8.42 2.43
CA ILE A 64 -6.65 -7.19 1.71
C ILE A 64 -5.18 -7.10 1.33
N SER A 65 -4.90 -7.00 0.04
CA SER A 65 -3.59 -6.71 -0.52
C SER A 65 -3.51 -5.25 -0.93
N VAL A 66 -2.40 -4.59 -0.63
CA VAL A 66 -2.17 -3.20 -1.01
C VAL A 66 -0.99 -3.16 -1.98
N MET A 67 -1.21 -2.56 -3.14
CA MET A 67 -0.17 -2.26 -4.11
C MET A 67 -0.11 -0.75 -4.31
N MET A 68 1.08 -0.19 -4.20
CA MET A 68 1.30 1.26 -4.24
C MET A 68 2.38 1.60 -5.25
N ALA A 69 2.08 2.54 -6.13
CA ALA A 69 3.06 3.16 -6.99
C ALA A 69 3.41 4.56 -6.47
N ALA A 70 4.68 4.85 -6.36
CA ALA A 70 5.17 6.16 -5.90
C ALA A 70 6.39 6.58 -6.72
N VAL A 71 6.49 7.87 -6.99
CA VAL A 71 7.63 8.44 -7.73
C VAL A 71 8.90 8.40 -6.89
N SER A 72 8.78 8.56 -5.58
CA SER A 72 9.90 8.52 -4.66
C SER A 72 9.62 7.59 -3.48
N TYR A 73 10.62 6.81 -3.11
CA TYR A 73 10.53 5.95 -1.93
C TYR A 73 10.34 6.76 -0.63
N THR A 74 10.91 7.94 -0.58
CA THR A 74 10.81 8.82 0.59
C THR A 74 9.43 9.46 0.75
N SER A 75 8.60 9.47 -0.30
CA SER A 75 7.21 9.93 -0.21
C SER A 75 6.31 8.97 0.55
N ILE A 76 6.74 7.72 0.71
CA ILE A 76 6.02 6.72 1.51
C ILE A 76 6.45 6.87 2.97
N SER A 77 5.51 6.92 3.90
CA SER A 77 5.82 7.04 5.33
C SER A 77 6.68 5.88 5.84
N LYS A 78 7.52 6.13 6.83
CA LYS A 78 8.35 5.08 7.47
C LYS A 78 7.50 3.91 7.98
N ARG A 79 6.29 4.22 8.45
CA ARG A 79 5.36 3.23 9.01
C ARG A 79 4.85 2.29 7.92
N SER A 80 4.42 2.82 6.78
CA SER A 80 4.02 2.03 5.62
C SER A 80 5.17 1.23 5.04
N ARG A 81 6.37 1.85 4.93
CA ARG A 81 7.59 1.16 4.44
C ARG A 81 7.97 -0.08 5.25
N ARG A 82 7.79 -0.05 6.57
CA ARG A 82 8.07 -1.20 7.45
C ARG A 82 7.10 -2.36 7.24
N SER A 83 5.95 -2.09 6.67
CA SER A 83 4.90 -3.09 6.41
C SER A 83 4.96 -3.68 5.01
N LEU A 84 5.89 -3.21 4.17
CA LEU A 84 6.06 -3.73 2.81
C LEU A 84 6.66 -5.14 2.85
N ASP A 85 6.03 -6.06 2.13
CA ASP A 85 6.58 -7.39 1.87
C ASP A 85 7.48 -7.37 0.63
N PHE A 86 7.12 -6.59 -0.39
CA PHE A 86 7.85 -6.47 -1.65
C PHE A 86 8.08 -5.00 -2.01
N LEU A 87 9.23 -4.71 -2.59
CA LEU A 87 9.55 -3.44 -3.21
C LEU A 87 10.07 -3.68 -4.63
N LEU A 88 9.36 -3.12 -5.61
CA LEU A 88 9.80 -3.09 -7.01
C LEU A 88 10.37 -1.71 -7.30
N VAL A 89 11.60 -1.65 -7.78
CA VAL A 89 12.27 -0.39 -8.10
C VAL A 89 12.57 -0.37 -9.59
N PHE A 90 12.04 0.66 -10.27
CA PHE A 90 12.26 0.90 -11.69
C PHE A 90 13.18 2.11 -11.84
N SER A 91 14.34 1.90 -12.49
CA SER A 91 15.23 2.99 -12.93
C SER A 91 15.45 4.11 -11.90
N CYS A 92 15.94 3.76 -10.72
CA CYS A 92 16.19 4.75 -9.66
C CYS A 92 17.65 5.24 -9.74
N PRO A 93 17.90 6.55 -9.69
CA PRO A 93 19.26 7.04 -9.47
C PRO A 93 19.77 6.53 -8.13
N CYS A 94 20.89 5.83 -8.16
CA CYS A 94 21.46 5.00 -7.08
C CYS A 94 21.61 5.66 -5.69
N ARG A 95 21.42 6.98 -5.57
CA ARG A 95 21.61 7.71 -4.33
C ARG A 95 20.47 7.57 -3.32
N GLU A 96 19.24 7.31 -3.77
CA GLU A 96 18.10 7.17 -2.86
C GLU A 96 18.04 5.79 -2.19
N ILE A 97 18.44 4.75 -2.91
CA ILE A 97 18.41 3.37 -2.38
C ILE A 97 19.52 3.14 -1.34
N ALA A 98 20.67 3.82 -1.50
CA ALA A 98 21.80 3.71 -0.55
C ALA A 98 21.47 4.28 0.85
N ARG A 99 20.36 5.00 1.01
CA ARG A 99 19.90 5.55 2.30
C ARG A 99 18.93 4.65 3.07
N PHE A 100 18.81 3.40 2.66
CA PHE A 100 18.06 2.42 3.44
C PHE A 100 18.70 2.23 4.82
N SER A 101 18.05 2.76 5.86
CA SER A 101 18.45 2.46 7.22
C SER A 101 18.21 0.98 7.52
N PRO A 102 19.16 0.26 8.12
CA PRO A 102 18.94 -1.09 8.58
C PRO A 102 17.76 -1.11 9.56
N GLY A 103 16.72 -1.86 9.23
CA GLY A 103 15.45 -1.94 10.00
C GLY A 103 14.22 -1.39 9.29
N SER A 104 14.36 -0.68 8.16
CA SER A 104 13.24 -0.23 7.31
C SER A 104 13.22 -0.86 5.92
N THR A 105 14.02 -1.91 5.71
CA THR A 105 14.07 -2.66 4.46
C THR A 105 12.86 -3.59 4.34
N PRO A 106 12.17 -3.61 3.18
CA PRO A 106 11.15 -4.61 2.90
C PRO A 106 11.77 -6.01 2.91
N ARG A 107 10.95 -7.03 3.16
CA ARG A 107 11.39 -8.43 3.19
C ARG A 107 12.05 -8.86 1.89
N THR A 108 11.60 -8.32 0.78
CA THR A 108 12.16 -8.60 -0.54
C THR A 108 12.22 -7.33 -1.35
N THR A 109 13.41 -6.98 -1.84
CA THR A 109 13.61 -5.87 -2.77
C THR A 109 13.98 -6.46 -4.13
N ILE A 110 13.18 -6.16 -5.15
CA ILE A 110 13.46 -6.51 -6.53
C ILE A 110 13.79 -5.22 -7.28
N GLN A 111 15.02 -5.10 -7.72
CA GLN A 111 15.46 -3.96 -8.53
C GLN A 111 15.42 -4.35 -9.99
N LEU A 112 14.58 -3.67 -10.75
CA LEU A 112 14.53 -3.78 -12.20
C LEU A 112 15.28 -2.58 -12.79
N THR A 113 16.50 -2.82 -13.24
CA THR A 113 17.25 -1.84 -14.02
C THR A 113 16.72 -1.85 -15.44
N GLY A 114 15.82 -0.90 -15.73
CA GLY A 114 15.46 -0.59 -17.12
C GLY A 114 16.48 0.37 -17.71
N CYS A 115 17.01 0.00 -18.82
CA CYS A 115 17.76 0.94 -19.66
C CYS A 115 16.82 1.85 -20.43
#